data_a6d6dab8eac9e9202f0f78dd5e2726bb
#
_entry.id   a6d6dab8eac9e9202f0f78dd5e2726bb
#
_cell.length_a   1.000
_cell.length_b   1.000
_cell.length_c   1.000
_cell.angle_alpha   90.00
_cell.angle_beta   90.00
_cell.angle_gamma   90.00
#
_symmetry.space_group_name_H-M   'P 1'
#
loop_
_entity.id
_entity.type
_entity.pdbx_description
1 polymer ?
#
loop_
_entity_poly.entity_id
_entity_poly.type
_entity_poly.pdbx_seq_one_letter_code
_entity_poly.pdbx_strand_id
1 'polypeptide(L)'
;MLLESGFTFYSETDTETIPNLIELEMRTGKDFEAAARDAVKQLEGYYSVLAMYSGERKIVASRDGSPLVAGIGKGEYFIASDLPAFLEQTKTVMYIHDKDFVTIDDAGVHFKDLDGHPLERPVHSIDWSLEQVQKGNFDHFMMKEISEQVESVQKAASQDRKTLFAVADAVREAKGIFLVA
;
A
#
# COMPACT_ATOMS: atom_id res chain seq x y z
N MET A 1 -13.13 -0.25 24.89
CA MET A 1 -13.74 -1.26 23.99
C MET A 1 -12.96 -2.57 23.99
N LEU A 2 -11.75 -2.69 23.40
CA LEU A 2 -11.03 -3.99 23.34
C LEU A 2 -10.69 -4.56 24.73
N LEU A 3 -10.16 -3.76 25.65
CA LEU A 3 -9.88 -4.19 27.04
C LEU A 3 -11.14 -4.65 27.77
N GLU A 4 -12.24 -3.96 27.57
CA GLU A 4 -13.55 -4.33 28.14
C GLU A 4 -14.12 -5.64 27.55
N SER A 5 -13.72 -5.94 26.29
CA SER A 5 -14.04 -7.20 25.61
C SER A 5 -13.09 -8.35 25.95
N GLY A 6 -12.19 -8.15 26.93
CA GLY A 6 -11.31 -9.18 27.46
C GLY A 6 -10.02 -9.42 26.65
N PHE A 7 -9.64 -8.50 25.77
CA PHE A 7 -8.36 -8.57 25.06
C PHE A 7 -7.22 -8.10 25.97
N THR A 8 -6.08 -8.77 25.86
CA THR A 8 -4.83 -8.39 26.52
C THR A 8 -3.85 -7.91 25.47
N PHE A 9 -3.18 -6.80 25.75
CA PHE A 9 -2.12 -6.26 24.88
C PHE A 9 -0.76 -6.64 25.44
N TYR A 10 0.13 -7.12 24.57
CA TYR A 10 1.48 -7.61 24.91
C TYR A 10 2.57 -6.66 24.45
N SER A 11 2.23 -5.65 23.67
CA SER A 11 3.15 -4.66 23.14
C SER A 11 2.62 -3.23 23.36
N GLU A 12 3.49 -2.24 23.11
CA GLU A 12 3.14 -0.81 23.16
C GLU A 12 2.80 -0.27 21.76
N THR A 13 2.76 -1.12 20.72
CA THR A 13 2.43 -0.69 19.35
C THR A 13 0.91 -0.61 19.17
N ASP A 14 0.47 0.43 18.49
CA ASP A 14 -0.92 0.61 18.05
C ASP A 14 -1.37 -0.48 17.06
N THR A 15 -0.43 -1.02 16.29
CA THR A 15 -0.68 -2.09 15.30
C THR A 15 -1.33 -3.33 15.94
N GLU A 16 -1.06 -3.62 17.21
CA GLU A 16 -1.66 -4.75 17.93
C GLU A 16 -3.18 -4.62 18.08
N THR A 17 -3.72 -3.41 17.94
CA THR A 17 -5.18 -3.21 17.96
C THR A 17 -5.87 -3.87 16.77
N ILE A 18 -5.20 -3.97 15.62
CA ILE A 18 -5.80 -4.44 14.37
C ILE A 18 -6.20 -5.92 14.43
N PRO A 19 -5.32 -6.88 14.78
CA PRO A 19 -5.71 -8.27 14.90
C PRO A 19 -6.77 -8.48 16.00
N ASN A 20 -6.71 -7.71 17.08
CA ASN A 20 -7.71 -7.78 18.15
C ASN A 20 -9.09 -7.27 17.69
N LEU A 21 -9.14 -6.21 16.85
CA LEU A 21 -10.38 -5.76 16.24
C LEU A 21 -10.94 -6.80 15.27
N ILE A 22 -10.10 -7.39 14.42
CA ILE A 22 -10.52 -8.45 13.50
C ILE A 22 -11.12 -9.64 14.30
N GLU A 23 -10.42 -10.08 15.35
CA GLU A 23 -10.92 -11.16 16.19
C GLU A 23 -12.25 -10.79 16.87
N LEU A 24 -12.39 -9.56 17.35
CA LEU A 24 -13.64 -9.08 17.96
C LEU A 24 -14.79 -9.17 16.96
N GLU A 25 -14.58 -8.73 15.73
CA GLU A 25 -15.59 -8.82 14.67
C GLU A 25 -15.90 -10.28 14.29
N MET A 26 -14.89 -11.17 14.24
CA MET A 26 -15.10 -12.60 13.99
C MET A 26 -15.94 -13.26 15.10
N ARG A 27 -15.79 -12.85 16.37
CA ARG A 27 -16.60 -13.34 17.49
C ARG A 27 -18.09 -13.03 17.34
N THR A 28 -18.46 -12.06 16.48
CA THR A 28 -19.86 -11.78 16.13
C THR A 28 -20.44 -12.74 15.09
N GLY A 29 -19.65 -13.69 14.57
CA GLY A 29 -20.05 -14.66 13.56
C GLY A 29 -19.74 -14.27 12.12
N LYS A 30 -18.98 -13.20 11.90
CA LYS A 30 -18.49 -12.80 10.58
C LYS A 30 -17.36 -13.71 10.11
N ASP A 31 -17.25 -13.93 8.80
CA ASP A 31 -16.07 -14.53 8.21
C ASP A 31 -14.85 -13.58 8.31
N PHE A 32 -13.65 -14.09 8.06
CA PHE A 32 -12.42 -13.34 8.20
C PHE A 32 -12.39 -12.08 7.31
N GLU A 33 -12.87 -12.16 6.05
CA GLU A 33 -12.87 -11.04 5.13
C GLU A 33 -13.79 -9.91 5.62
N ALA A 34 -15.02 -10.24 6.00
CA ALA A 34 -15.98 -9.27 6.52
C ALA A 34 -15.50 -8.66 7.84
N ALA A 35 -14.95 -9.47 8.73
CA ALA A 35 -14.42 -9.04 10.02
C ALA A 35 -13.23 -8.08 9.82
N ALA A 36 -12.29 -8.42 8.95
CA ALA A 36 -11.14 -7.57 8.65
C ALA A 36 -11.57 -6.23 8.01
N ARG A 37 -12.54 -6.25 7.10
CA ARG A 37 -13.07 -5.04 6.48
C ARG A 37 -13.75 -4.13 7.51
N ASP A 38 -14.54 -4.68 8.41
CA ASP A 38 -15.21 -3.90 9.44
C ASP A 38 -14.23 -3.41 10.52
N ALA A 39 -13.16 -4.14 10.80
CA ALA A 39 -12.06 -3.68 11.63
C ALA A 39 -11.33 -2.49 10.99
N VAL A 40 -11.03 -2.57 9.70
CA VAL A 40 -10.36 -1.48 8.94
C VAL A 40 -11.20 -0.20 8.93
N LYS A 41 -12.53 -0.28 8.88
CA LYS A 41 -13.42 0.90 8.97
C LYS A 41 -13.27 1.68 10.27
N GLN A 42 -12.79 1.05 11.33
CA GLN A 42 -12.62 1.65 12.65
C GLN A 42 -11.24 2.30 12.82
N LEU A 43 -10.33 2.12 11.85
CA LEU A 43 -9.00 2.71 11.89
C LEU A 43 -9.06 4.20 11.52
N GLU A 44 -8.34 5.01 12.26
CA GLU A 44 -8.15 6.43 12.01
C GLU A 44 -6.67 6.71 11.73
N GLY A 45 -6.38 7.64 10.83
CA GLY A 45 -5.03 8.01 10.45
C GLY A 45 -4.48 7.21 9.26
N TYR A 46 -3.17 7.27 9.06
CA TYR A 46 -2.50 6.60 7.95
C TYR A 46 -2.18 5.15 8.32
N TYR A 47 -2.54 4.24 7.45
CA TYR A 47 -2.26 2.81 7.64
C TYR A 47 -1.97 2.10 6.32
N SER A 48 -1.27 0.98 6.45
CA SER A 48 -1.08 -0.04 5.43
C SER A 48 -1.11 -1.39 6.15
N VAL A 49 -2.18 -2.13 5.96
CA VAL A 49 -2.47 -3.36 6.69
C VAL A 49 -2.50 -4.55 5.76
N LEU A 50 -1.78 -5.59 6.13
CA LEU A 50 -1.93 -6.94 5.59
C LEU A 50 -2.28 -7.87 6.74
N ALA A 51 -3.31 -8.69 6.56
CA ALA A 51 -3.71 -9.66 7.56
C ALA A 51 -3.95 -11.03 6.91
N MET A 52 -3.61 -12.07 7.68
CA MET A 52 -3.84 -13.48 7.35
C MET A 52 -4.50 -14.17 8.52
N TYR A 53 -5.35 -15.14 8.22
CA TYR A 53 -5.97 -16.01 9.22
C TYR A 53 -5.63 -17.45 8.93
N SER A 54 -5.17 -18.19 9.95
CA SER A 54 -4.71 -19.57 9.78
C SER A 54 -5.83 -20.55 9.39
N GLY A 55 -7.09 -20.16 9.58
CA GLY A 55 -8.24 -20.96 9.19
C GLY A 55 -8.64 -20.84 7.72
N GLU A 56 -8.09 -19.88 6.98
CA GLU A 56 -8.40 -19.63 5.59
C GLU A 56 -7.14 -19.37 4.75
N ARG A 57 -7.13 -19.84 3.50
CA ARG A 57 -6.07 -19.53 2.52
C ARG A 57 -6.37 -18.19 1.84
N LYS A 58 -6.25 -17.15 2.62
CA LYS A 58 -6.62 -15.80 2.19
C LYS A 58 -5.71 -14.76 2.84
N ILE A 59 -5.32 -13.78 2.05
CA ILE A 59 -4.67 -12.55 2.53
C ILE A 59 -5.65 -11.42 2.29
N VAL A 60 -5.83 -10.58 3.27
CA VAL A 60 -6.57 -9.31 3.09
C VAL A 60 -5.63 -8.14 3.29
N ALA A 61 -5.87 -7.05 2.56
CA ALA A 61 -5.07 -5.85 2.68
C ALA A 61 -5.94 -4.61 2.48
N SER A 62 -5.54 -3.53 3.13
CA SER A 62 -6.13 -2.21 2.93
C SER A 62 -5.11 -1.13 3.28
N ARG A 63 -5.31 0.06 2.70
CA ARG A 63 -4.45 1.21 2.97
C ARG A 63 -5.24 2.51 3.04
N ASP A 64 -4.68 3.47 3.77
CA ASP A 64 -5.03 4.88 3.68
C ASP A 64 -3.75 5.70 3.90
N GLY A 65 -3.36 6.53 2.91
CA GLY A 65 -2.15 7.34 2.91
C GLY A 65 -0.83 6.60 2.67
N SER A 66 -0.61 5.43 3.28
CA SER A 66 0.62 4.64 3.09
C SER A 66 0.55 3.75 1.84
N PRO A 67 1.65 3.56 1.07
CA PRO A 67 1.59 2.85 -0.20
C PRO A 67 1.35 1.35 -0.04
N LEU A 68 0.60 0.77 -1.00
CA LEU A 68 0.48 -0.68 -1.24
C LEU A 68 0.26 -0.95 -2.72
N VAL A 69 0.81 -2.05 -3.19
CA VAL A 69 0.68 -2.52 -4.57
C VAL A 69 0.54 -4.05 -4.58
N ALA A 70 -0.34 -4.55 -5.44
CA ALA A 70 -0.49 -5.97 -5.70
C ALA A 70 0.25 -6.36 -6.98
N GLY A 71 1.01 -7.46 -6.94
CA GLY A 71 1.69 -8.06 -8.09
C GLY A 71 0.97 -9.33 -8.54
N ILE A 72 0.86 -9.53 -9.85
CA ILE A 72 0.25 -10.71 -10.46
C ILE A 72 1.35 -11.53 -11.14
N GLY A 73 1.71 -12.67 -10.54
CA GLY A 73 2.68 -13.61 -11.08
C GLY A 73 2.04 -14.78 -11.80
N LYS A 74 2.84 -15.81 -12.09
CA LYS A 74 2.38 -17.04 -12.74
C LYS A 74 1.89 -18.05 -11.70
N GLY A 75 0.60 -17.98 -11.35
CA GLY A 75 0.01 -18.84 -10.32
C GLY A 75 0.36 -18.42 -8.91
N GLU A 76 0.79 -17.19 -8.73
CA GLU A 76 1.13 -16.60 -7.46
C GLU A 76 0.81 -15.11 -7.44
N TYR A 77 0.60 -14.56 -6.27
CA TYR A 77 0.26 -13.15 -6.09
C TYR A 77 1.14 -12.55 -5.00
N PHE A 78 1.39 -11.26 -5.11
CA PHE A 78 2.25 -10.50 -4.22
C PHE A 78 1.51 -9.28 -3.69
N ILE A 79 1.82 -8.88 -2.48
CA ILE A 79 1.45 -7.57 -1.92
C ILE A 79 2.66 -7.00 -1.21
N ALA A 80 2.96 -5.75 -1.49
CA ALA A 80 4.06 -5.04 -0.85
C ALA A 80 3.78 -3.52 -0.82
N SER A 81 4.53 -2.83 0.01
CA SER A 81 4.51 -1.36 0.04
C SER A 81 5.23 -0.73 -1.14
N ASP A 82 6.12 -1.47 -1.83
CA ASP A 82 6.89 -0.97 -2.95
C ASP A 82 7.18 -2.06 -3.99
N LEU A 83 7.28 -1.68 -5.27
CA LEU A 83 7.51 -2.55 -6.42
C LEU A 83 8.80 -3.39 -6.34
N PRO A 84 9.94 -2.86 -5.87
CA PRO A 84 11.18 -3.64 -5.76
C PRO A 84 11.05 -4.96 -5.02
N ALA A 85 10.10 -5.07 -4.10
CA ALA A 85 9.91 -6.25 -3.27
C ALA A 85 9.59 -7.53 -4.08
N PHE A 86 8.94 -7.39 -5.25
CA PHE A 86 8.56 -8.53 -6.10
C PHE A 86 8.82 -8.31 -7.60
N LEU A 87 9.56 -7.27 -7.98
CA LEU A 87 9.79 -6.94 -9.40
C LEU A 87 10.57 -8.03 -10.16
N GLU A 88 11.33 -8.87 -9.44
CA GLU A 88 12.00 -10.04 -10.02
C GLU A 88 11.01 -11.14 -10.44
N GLN A 89 9.89 -11.26 -9.74
CA GLN A 89 8.88 -12.28 -9.96
C GLN A 89 7.82 -11.84 -10.96
N THR A 90 7.42 -10.57 -10.91
CA THR A 90 6.41 -10.05 -11.84
C THR A 90 6.56 -8.55 -12.08
N LYS A 91 6.25 -8.15 -13.33
CA LYS A 91 6.10 -6.76 -13.75
C LYS A 91 4.63 -6.35 -13.95
N THR A 92 3.72 -7.26 -13.68
CA THR A 92 2.27 -7.02 -13.81
C THR A 92 1.73 -6.66 -12.45
N VAL A 93 1.16 -5.45 -12.31
CA VAL A 93 0.76 -4.90 -11.03
C VAL A 93 -0.62 -4.25 -11.08
N MET A 94 -1.26 -4.16 -9.92
CA MET A 94 -2.46 -3.39 -9.66
C MET A 94 -2.21 -2.48 -8.46
N TYR A 95 -2.40 -1.17 -8.64
CA TYR A 95 -2.23 -0.21 -7.55
C TYR A 95 -3.44 -0.24 -6.63
N ILE A 96 -3.18 -0.27 -5.32
CA ILE A 96 -4.19 -0.21 -4.28
C ILE A 96 -4.35 1.27 -3.91
N HIS A 97 -5.57 1.79 -4.05
CA HIS A 97 -5.90 3.17 -3.69
C HIS A 97 -6.31 3.28 -2.22
N ASP A 98 -6.39 4.50 -1.71
CA ASP A 98 -6.85 4.74 -0.35
C ASP A 98 -8.26 4.19 -0.16
N LYS A 99 -8.45 3.47 0.95
CA LYS A 99 -9.70 2.81 1.33
C LYS A 99 -10.16 1.68 0.39
N ASP A 100 -9.30 1.23 -0.52
CA ASP A 100 -9.51 -0.06 -1.16
C ASP A 100 -9.33 -1.18 -0.12
N PHE A 101 -10.19 -2.17 -0.20
CA PHE A 101 -10.05 -3.44 0.50
C PHE A 101 -9.74 -4.54 -0.51
N VAL A 102 -8.60 -5.18 -0.34
CA VAL A 102 -8.10 -6.19 -1.29
C VAL A 102 -8.11 -7.55 -0.63
N THR A 103 -8.61 -8.53 -1.36
CA THR A 103 -8.53 -9.94 -0.97
C THR A 103 -7.71 -10.69 -2.01
N ILE A 104 -6.74 -11.47 -1.56
CA ILE A 104 -6.00 -12.42 -2.38
C ILE A 104 -6.32 -13.83 -1.90
N ASP A 105 -6.77 -14.66 -2.81
CA ASP A 105 -7.04 -16.08 -2.59
C ASP A 105 -6.59 -16.93 -3.80
N ASP A 106 -6.95 -18.20 -3.82
CA ASP A 106 -6.61 -19.10 -4.93
C ASP A 106 -7.25 -18.69 -6.29
N ALA A 107 -8.28 -17.83 -6.27
CA ALA A 107 -8.96 -17.34 -7.47
C ALA A 107 -8.34 -16.06 -8.03
N GLY A 108 -7.59 -15.31 -7.23
CA GLY A 108 -6.93 -14.09 -7.69
C GLY A 108 -6.87 -12.95 -6.70
N VAL A 109 -6.75 -11.75 -7.28
CA VAL A 109 -6.75 -10.47 -6.54
C VAL A 109 -8.09 -9.79 -6.76
N HIS A 110 -8.81 -9.56 -5.70
CA HIS A 110 -10.16 -8.99 -5.71
C HIS A 110 -10.17 -7.67 -4.97
N PHE A 111 -10.73 -6.64 -5.59
CA PHE A 111 -10.86 -5.31 -5.00
C PHE A 111 -12.31 -5.04 -4.60
N LYS A 112 -12.49 -4.46 -3.43
CA LYS A 112 -13.77 -3.97 -2.92
C LYS A 112 -13.58 -2.61 -2.26
N ASP A 113 -14.65 -1.84 -2.13
CA ASP A 113 -14.67 -0.73 -1.18
C ASP A 113 -14.85 -1.26 0.26
N LEU A 114 -14.77 -0.35 1.23
CA LEU A 114 -14.96 -0.73 2.63
C LEU A 114 -16.41 -1.17 2.94
N ASP A 115 -17.38 -0.89 2.07
CA ASP A 115 -18.75 -1.38 2.19
C ASP A 115 -18.95 -2.76 1.55
N GLY A 116 -17.92 -3.27 0.86
CA GLY A 116 -17.91 -4.60 0.26
C GLY A 116 -18.36 -4.63 -1.19
N HIS A 117 -18.59 -3.48 -1.83
CA HIS A 117 -18.92 -3.44 -3.25
C HIS A 117 -17.67 -3.69 -4.09
N PRO A 118 -17.76 -4.53 -5.12
CA PRO A 118 -16.64 -4.80 -6.02
C PRO A 118 -16.13 -3.53 -6.70
N LEU A 119 -14.81 -3.42 -6.81
CA LEU A 119 -14.12 -2.35 -7.53
C LEU A 119 -13.30 -2.96 -8.67
N GLU A 120 -13.30 -2.30 -9.81
CA GLU A 120 -12.39 -2.62 -10.91
C GLU A 120 -11.14 -1.75 -10.80
N ARG A 121 -9.96 -2.38 -10.89
CA ARG A 121 -8.68 -1.70 -10.91
C ARG A 121 -7.89 -2.11 -12.15
N PRO A 122 -7.28 -1.15 -12.86
CA PRO A 122 -6.52 -1.46 -14.06
C PRO A 122 -5.26 -2.25 -13.71
N VAL A 123 -4.92 -3.19 -14.60
CA VAL A 123 -3.65 -3.90 -14.57
C VAL A 123 -2.62 -3.07 -15.34
N HIS A 124 -1.46 -2.87 -14.73
CA HIS A 124 -0.35 -2.12 -15.32
C HIS A 124 0.84 -3.04 -15.55
N SER A 125 1.60 -2.76 -16.60
CA SER A 125 2.90 -3.36 -16.84
C SER A 125 3.99 -2.35 -16.50
N ILE A 126 4.96 -2.78 -15.70
CA ILE A 126 6.08 -1.95 -15.27
C ILE A 126 7.27 -2.19 -16.21
N ASP A 127 7.71 -1.14 -16.89
CA ASP A 127 8.84 -1.21 -17.83
C ASP A 127 10.21 -1.06 -17.16
N TRP A 128 10.25 -0.93 -15.84
CA TRP A 128 11.52 -0.77 -15.12
C TRP A 128 12.40 -2.00 -15.28
N SER A 129 13.68 -1.78 -15.56
CA SER A 129 14.67 -2.85 -15.52
C SER A 129 15.09 -3.13 -14.09
N LEU A 130 15.44 -4.39 -13.81
CA LEU A 130 15.98 -4.78 -12.50
C LEU A 130 17.20 -3.96 -12.10
N GLU A 131 18.03 -3.56 -13.09
CA GLU A 131 19.21 -2.72 -12.87
C GLU A 131 18.87 -1.34 -12.31
N GLN A 132 17.72 -0.76 -12.70
CA GLN A 132 17.26 0.54 -12.18
C GLN A 132 16.78 0.46 -10.73
N VAL A 133 16.38 -0.73 -10.29
CA VAL A 133 15.80 -0.96 -8.96
C VAL A 133 16.82 -1.59 -8.00
N GLN A 134 17.87 -2.23 -8.52
CA GLN A 134 18.92 -2.84 -7.70
C GLN A 134 19.86 -1.79 -7.10
N LYS A 135 20.48 -2.12 -5.96
CA LYS A 135 21.49 -1.27 -5.31
C LYS A 135 22.68 -0.96 -6.20
N GLY A 136 22.89 -1.74 -7.29
CA GLY A 136 24.13 -1.66 -8.08
C GLY A 136 25.34 -2.00 -7.21
N ASN A 137 26.41 -1.19 -7.33
CA ASN A 137 27.64 -1.36 -6.56
C ASN A 137 27.62 -0.67 -5.17
N PHE A 138 26.44 -0.30 -4.67
CA PHE A 138 26.32 0.39 -3.39
C PHE A 138 25.89 -0.58 -2.28
N ASP A 139 26.46 -0.43 -1.10
CA ASP A 139 26.11 -1.25 0.09
C ASP A 139 24.70 -0.96 0.58
N HIS A 140 24.20 0.28 0.39
CA HIS A 140 22.90 0.75 0.82
C HIS A 140 22.16 1.53 -0.28
N PHE A 141 20.84 1.37 -0.36
CA PHE A 141 20.01 2.14 -1.29
C PHE A 141 20.15 3.65 -1.10
N MET A 142 20.23 4.12 0.13
CA MET A 142 20.43 5.53 0.45
C MET A 142 21.71 6.09 -0.20
N MET A 143 22.80 5.34 -0.20
CA MET A 143 24.05 5.75 -0.87
C MET A 143 23.89 5.86 -2.37
N LYS A 144 23.15 4.91 -2.97
CA LYS A 144 22.80 4.98 -4.41
C LYS A 144 21.97 6.24 -4.69
N GLU A 145 20.90 6.46 -3.94
CA GLU A 145 20.00 7.61 -4.12
C GLU A 145 20.74 8.94 -3.94
N ILE A 146 21.62 9.06 -2.93
CA ILE A 146 22.47 10.24 -2.77
C ILE A 146 23.36 10.47 -4.00
N SER A 147 23.96 9.42 -4.54
CA SER A 147 24.83 9.51 -5.70
C SER A 147 24.05 9.88 -6.98
N GLU A 148 22.80 9.42 -7.08
CA GLU A 148 21.91 9.71 -8.23
C GLU A 148 21.25 11.09 -8.12
N GLN A 149 21.35 11.81 -6.99
CA GLN A 149 20.74 13.13 -6.82
C GLN A 149 21.23 14.15 -7.85
N VAL A 150 22.48 14.07 -8.26
CA VAL A 150 23.03 14.98 -9.29
C VAL A 150 22.21 14.87 -10.58
N GLU A 151 21.93 13.65 -11.02
CA GLU A 151 21.15 13.40 -12.22
C GLU A 151 19.67 13.73 -12.01
N SER A 152 19.10 13.34 -10.86
CA SER A 152 17.69 13.57 -10.53
C SER A 152 17.37 15.06 -10.43
N VAL A 153 18.23 15.85 -9.77
CA VAL A 153 18.08 17.30 -9.67
C VAL A 153 18.24 17.96 -11.04
N GLN A 154 19.19 17.48 -11.85
CA GLN A 154 19.37 18.00 -13.20
C GLN A 154 18.14 17.71 -14.08
N LYS A 155 17.58 16.50 -14.02
CA LYS A 155 16.34 16.15 -14.71
C LYS A 155 15.16 17.00 -14.23
N ALA A 156 15.03 17.21 -12.94
CA ALA A 156 13.98 18.06 -12.37
C ALA A 156 14.12 19.52 -12.83
N ALA A 157 15.34 20.06 -12.86
CA ALA A 157 15.61 21.42 -13.33
C ALA A 157 15.43 21.59 -14.85
N SER A 158 15.46 20.50 -15.61
CA SER A 158 15.36 20.50 -17.08
C SER A 158 13.93 20.33 -17.60
N GLN A 159 12.92 20.43 -16.73
CA GLN A 159 11.52 20.37 -17.14
C GLN A 159 11.16 21.51 -18.10
N ASP A 160 10.16 21.29 -18.97
CA ASP A 160 9.74 22.31 -19.89
C ASP A 160 9.16 23.55 -19.15
N ARG A 161 9.45 24.73 -19.71
CA ARG A 161 9.07 26.00 -19.07
C ARG A 161 7.57 26.16 -18.89
N LYS A 162 6.74 25.61 -19.78
CA LYS A 162 5.29 25.71 -19.71
C LYS A 162 4.75 24.95 -18.48
N THR A 163 5.26 23.75 -18.25
CA THR A 163 4.93 22.95 -17.07
C THR A 163 5.37 23.66 -15.79
N LEU A 164 6.60 24.19 -15.76
CA LEU A 164 7.12 24.93 -14.60
C LEU A 164 6.27 26.17 -14.28
N PHE A 165 5.86 26.95 -15.29
CA PHE A 165 5.02 28.11 -15.08
C PHE A 165 3.61 27.72 -14.61
N ALA A 166 3.03 26.64 -15.15
CA ALA A 166 1.72 26.16 -14.69
C ALA A 166 1.75 25.76 -13.21
N VAL A 167 2.80 25.06 -12.76
CA VAL A 167 3.00 24.72 -11.34
C VAL A 167 3.20 26.00 -10.51
N ALA A 168 4.04 26.95 -10.97
CA ALA A 168 4.28 28.20 -10.26
C ALA A 168 3.00 29.03 -10.10
N ASP A 169 2.16 29.07 -11.11
CA ASP A 169 0.87 29.78 -11.05
C ASP A 169 -0.09 29.07 -10.08
N ALA A 170 -0.17 27.74 -10.13
CA ALA A 170 -0.98 26.97 -9.18
C ALA A 170 -0.53 27.19 -7.72
N VAL A 171 0.79 27.22 -7.47
CA VAL A 171 1.37 27.53 -6.15
C VAL A 171 1.01 28.96 -5.71
N ARG A 172 1.06 29.93 -6.62
CA ARG A 172 0.75 31.34 -6.32
C ARG A 172 -0.72 31.55 -5.98
N GLU A 173 -1.62 30.81 -6.62
CA GLU A 173 -3.07 30.92 -6.42
C GLU A 173 -3.58 30.06 -5.25
N ALA A 174 -2.77 29.15 -4.74
CA ALA A 174 -3.16 28.25 -3.68
C ALA A 174 -3.34 29.00 -2.33
N LYS A 175 -4.37 28.63 -1.58
CA LYS A 175 -4.60 29.13 -0.21
C LYS A 175 -3.68 28.48 0.83
N GLY A 176 -3.02 27.42 0.48
CA GLY A 176 -2.07 26.67 1.31
C GLY A 176 -1.29 25.67 0.47
N ILE A 177 -0.08 25.33 0.89
CA ILE A 177 0.81 24.40 0.19
C ILE A 177 1.27 23.38 1.23
N PHE A 178 1.15 22.12 0.87
CA PHE A 178 1.71 21.00 1.63
C PHE A 178 2.85 20.39 0.83
N LEU A 179 4.03 20.30 1.45
CA LEU A 179 5.17 19.58 0.89
C LEU A 179 5.19 18.20 1.56
N VAL A 180 5.08 17.15 0.75
CA VAL A 180 5.11 15.76 1.20
C VAL A 180 6.29 15.09 0.51
N ALA A 181 7.16 14.45 1.31
CA ALA A 181 8.34 13.72 0.82
C ALA A 181 8.34 12.29 1.37
#